data_bebad1ec556b81c6e5b91a2011adcfda
#
_entry.id   bebad1ec556b81c6e5b91a2011adcfda
#
_cell.length_a   1.000
_cell.length_b   1.000
_cell.length_c   1.000
_cell.angle_alpha   90.00
_cell.angle_beta   90.00
_cell.angle_gamma   90.00
#
_symmetry.space_group_name_H-M   'P 1'
#
loop_
_entity.id
_entity.type
_entity.pdbx_description
1 polymer ?
#
loop_
_entity_poly.entity_id
_entity_poly.type
_entity_poly.pdbx_seq_one_letter_code
_entity_poly.pdbx_strand_id
1 'polypeptide(L)'
;MNEVQGTLEVAKGISDLGVLIIIGAAFIVLSLGMWVALFRWFKSIMDNVIKNNSATMSALLTKTDAQNDVLNEIADGLRPSTLLQIKNISNTCFDLSTEKVCRIIKKVREENHIADKEATKIKIRTLLCNLHEDRNSCFDSTRYRGNTLTHYTSPEWIDWVAEVVEKEVYSEQNNARAFTNVEAVYSRIKLDFYHRLTE
;
A
#
# COMPACT_ATOMS: atom_id res chain seq x y z
N MET A 1 88.05 -21.05 53.87
CA MET A 1 87.23 -21.60 52.76
C MET A 1 85.69 -21.43 52.95
N ASN A 2 85.23 -21.36 54.21
CA ASN A 2 83.77 -21.23 54.50
C ASN A 2 83.14 -19.84 54.25
N GLU A 3 83.94 -18.75 54.36
CA GLU A 3 83.36 -17.38 54.15
C GLU A 3 83.03 -17.08 52.66
N VAL A 4 83.85 -17.63 51.78
CA VAL A 4 83.57 -17.43 50.30
C VAL A 4 82.37 -18.20 49.85
N GLN A 5 82.07 -19.37 50.44
CA GLN A 5 80.86 -20.12 50.12
C GLN A 5 79.56 -19.43 50.61
N GLY A 6 79.62 -18.83 51.81
CA GLY A 6 78.46 -18.08 52.35
C GLY A 6 78.13 -16.82 51.58
N THR A 7 79.15 -16.10 51.10
CA THR A 7 78.94 -14.92 50.26
C THR A 7 78.37 -15.30 48.85
N LEU A 8 78.81 -16.46 48.34
CA LEU A 8 78.28 -16.96 47.05
C LEU A 8 76.81 -17.41 47.14
N GLU A 9 76.42 -18.05 48.26
CA GLU A 9 75.01 -18.42 48.49
C GLU A 9 74.10 -17.21 48.68
N VAL A 10 74.57 -16.20 49.42
CA VAL A 10 73.79 -14.93 49.56
C VAL A 10 73.71 -14.20 48.26
N ALA A 11 74.74 -14.12 47.42
CA ALA A 11 74.71 -13.52 46.11
C ALA A 11 73.74 -14.28 45.15
N LYS A 12 73.71 -15.60 45.23
CA LYS A 12 72.77 -16.44 44.42
C LYS A 12 71.35 -16.26 44.90
N GLY A 13 71.09 -16.19 46.19
CA GLY A 13 69.77 -15.91 46.75
C GLY A 13 69.21 -14.53 46.31
N ILE A 14 70.09 -13.50 46.29
CA ILE A 14 69.71 -12.15 45.81
C ILE A 14 69.43 -12.16 44.30
N SER A 15 70.22 -12.90 43.51
CA SER A 15 70.01 -13.07 42.08
C SER A 15 68.70 -13.78 41.80
N ASP A 16 68.40 -14.86 42.50
CA ASP A 16 67.15 -15.62 42.33
C ASP A 16 65.94 -14.79 42.75
N LEU A 17 66.05 -13.99 43.81
CA LEU A 17 65.01 -13.06 44.24
C LEU A 17 64.72 -11.94 43.17
N GLY A 18 65.81 -11.43 42.57
CA GLY A 18 65.74 -10.45 41.48
C GLY A 18 65.02 -10.99 40.24
N VAL A 19 65.36 -12.21 39.86
CA VAL A 19 64.69 -12.89 38.73
C VAL A 19 63.18 -13.11 39.01
N LEU A 20 62.83 -13.51 40.23
CA LEU A 20 61.45 -13.74 40.65
C LEU A 20 60.61 -12.44 40.58
N ILE A 21 61.18 -11.30 40.99
CA ILE A 21 60.56 -9.98 40.93
C ILE A 21 60.31 -9.56 39.46
N ILE A 22 61.27 -9.79 38.56
CA ILE A 22 61.13 -9.47 37.14
C ILE A 22 60.05 -10.32 36.50
N ILE A 23 60.04 -11.63 36.79
CA ILE A 23 58.95 -12.52 36.26
C ILE A 23 57.59 -12.10 36.80
N GLY A 24 57.51 -11.78 38.12
CA GLY A 24 56.27 -11.29 38.71
C GLY A 24 55.76 -9.98 38.08
N ALA A 25 56.69 -9.03 37.88
CA ALA A 25 56.36 -7.78 37.22
C ALA A 25 55.87 -7.98 35.74
N ALA A 26 56.59 -8.84 35.02
CA ALA A 26 56.17 -9.19 33.62
C ALA A 26 54.77 -9.85 33.56
N PHE A 27 54.52 -10.76 34.54
CA PHE A 27 53.24 -11.42 34.66
C PHE A 27 52.08 -10.41 34.93
N ILE A 28 52.29 -9.44 35.81
CA ILE A 28 51.34 -8.39 36.13
C ILE A 28 51.04 -7.53 34.86
N VAL A 29 52.07 -7.11 34.16
CA VAL A 29 51.93 -6.31 32.94
C VAL A 29 51.14 -7.07 31.84
N LEU A 30 51.47 -8.34 31.61
CA LEU A 30 50.75 -9.20 30.66
C LEU A 30 49.30 -9.43 31.09
N SER A 31 49.05 -9.66 32.36
CA SER A 31 47.73 -9.84 32.93
C SER A 31 46.85 -8.59 32.73
N LEU A 32 47.38 -7.42 33.05
CA LEU A 32 46.71 -6.14 32.84
C LEU A 32 46.42 -5.88 31.33
N GLY A 33 47.41 -6.16 30.49
CA GLY A 33 47.26 -6.06 29.03
C GLY A 33 46.11 -6.94 28.49
N MET A 34 46.05 -8.19 28.95
CA MET A 34 45.00 -9.14 28.59
C MET A 34 43.62 -8.68 29.10
N TRP A 35 43.53 -8.13 30.32
CA TRP A 35 42.30 -7.57 30.87
C TRP A 35 41.78 -6.39 30.03
N VAL A 36 42.66 -5.48 29.66
CA VAL A 36 42.31 -4.35 28.80
C VAL A 36 41.81 -4.82 27.42
N ALA A 37 42.49 -5.81 26.83
CA ALA A 37 42.08 -6.38 25.53
C ALA A 37 40.70 -7.05 25.60
N LEU A 38 40.46 -7.87 26.64
CA LEU A 38 39.16 -8.50 26.89
C LEU A 38 38.05 -7.48 27.11
N PHE A 39 38.32 -6.42 27.86
CA PHE A 39 37.34 -5.38 28.13
C PHE A 39 36.95 -4.60 26.85
N ARG A 40 37.95 -4.29 26.01
CA ARG A 40 37.69 -3.65 24.70
C ARG A 40 36.91 -4.55 23.78
N TRP A 41 37.22 -5.83 23.73
CA TRP A 41 36.52 -6.81 22.95
C TRP A 41 35.07 -6.98 23.42
N PHE A 42 34.83 -7.13 24.70
CA PHE A 42 33.51 -7.21 25.30
C PHE A 42 32.68 -5.95 25.03
N LYS A 43 33.28 -4.77 25.21
CA LYS A 43 32.62 -3.50 24.87
C LYS A 43 32.20 -3.45 23.40
N SER A 44 33.06 -3.87 22.48
CA SER A 44 32.76 -3.90 21.05
C SER A 44 31.56 -4.83 20.73
N ILE A 45 31.52 -6.00 21.39
CA ILE A 45 30.35 -6.93 21.22
C ILE A 45 29.09 -6.29 21.77
N MET A 46 29.15 -5.71 22.97
CA MET A 46 27.97 -5.05 23.57
C MET A 46 27.46 -3.90 22.71
N ASP A 47 28.33 -3.04 22.19
CA ASP A 47 27.99 -1.94 21.33
C ASP A 47 27.32 -2.43 20.03
N ASN A 48 27.84 -3.51 19.45
CA ASN A 48 27.23 -4.13 18.25
C ASN A 48 25.86 -4.76 18.52
N VAL A 49 25.70 -5.44 19.65
CA VAL A 49 24.43 -6.05 20.06
C VAL A 49 23.39 -4.97 20.31
N ILE A 50 23.73 -3.90 21.01
CA ILE A 50 22.83 -2.77 21.28
C ILE A 50 22.42 -2.09 19.97
N LYS A 51 23.39 -1.84 19.09
CA LYS A 51 23.11 -1.20 17.79
C LYS A 51 22.21 -2.04 16.89
N ASN A 52 22.46 -3.34 16.81
CA ASN A 52 21.62 -4.25 16.03
C ASN A 52 20.23 -4.39 16.63
N ASN A 53 20.11 -4.47 17.95
CA ASN A 53 18.81 -4.54 18.63
C ASN A 53 18.01 -3.25 18.43
N SER A 54 18.65 -2.09 18.51
CA SER A 54 18.01 -0.80 18.25
C SER A 54 17.52 -0.69 16.79
N ALA A 55 18.35 -1.12 15.82
CA ALA A 55 17.97 -1.14 14.41
C ALA A 55 16.78 -2.10 14.14
N THR A 56 16.81 -3.29 14.74
CA THR A 56 15.72 -4.27 14.61
C THR A 56 14.43 -3.75 15.24
N MET A 57 14.53 -3.11 16.41
CA MET A 57 13.38 -2.52 17.09
C MET A 57 12.76 -1.38 16.27
N SER A 58 13.57 -0.51 15.67
CA SER A 58 13.09 0.56 14.78
C SER A 58 12.39 -0.02 13.55
N ALA A 59 12.94 -1.05 12.94
CA ALA A 59 12.34 -1.72 11.79
C ALA A 59 11.00 -2.41 12.15
N LEU A 60 10.92 -3.01 13.35
CA LEU A 60 9.68 -3.60 13.86
C LEU A 60 8.60 -2.54 14.11
N LEU A 61 8.97 -1.42 14.74
CA LEU A 61 8.04 -0.31 14.97
C LEU A 61 7.47 0.22 13.65
N THR A 62 8.32 0.50 12.66
CA THR A 62 7.86 0.96 11.34
C THR A 62 6.92 -0.03 10.67
N LYS A 63 7.20 -1.34 10.77
CA LYS A 63 6.30 -2.38 10.23
C LYS A 63 4.98 -2.46 10.99
N THR A 64 5.01 -2.30 12.31
CA THR A 64 3.80 -2.32 13.15
C THR A 64 2.92 -1.11 12.87
N ASP A 65 3.51 0.08 12.68
CA ASP A 65 2.77 1.28 12.31
C ASP A 65 2.10 1.11 10.95
N ALA A 66 2.83 0.61 9.95
CA ALA A 66 2.27 0.31 8.64
C ALA A 66 1.12 -0.74 8.70
N GLN A 67 1.24 -1.76 9.56
CA GLN A 67 0.16 -2.73 9.78
C GLN A 67 -1.06 -2.11 10.44
N ASN A 68 -0.86 -1.22 11.42
CA ASN A 68 -1.95 -0.50 12.08
C ASN A 68 -2.69 0.43 11.10
N ASP A 69 -1.97 1.10 10.20
CA ASP A 69 -2.57 1.93 9.17
C ASP A 69 -3.47 1.11 8.24
N VAL A 70 -3.00 -0.04 7.78
CA VAL A 70 -3.79 -0.97 6.95
C VAL A 70 -5.00 -1.50 7.71
N LEU A 71 -4.85 -1.87 8.98
CA LEU A 71 -5.97 -2.34 9.82
C LEU A 71 -7.02 -1.24 10.03
N ASN A 72 -6.60 0.00 10.23
CA ASN A 72 -7.50 1.14 10.35
C ASN A 72 -8.24 1.42 9.04
N GLU A 73 -7.54 1.33 7.90
CA GLU A 73 -8.15 1.49 6.57
C GLU A 73 -9.20 0.40 6.29
N ILE A 74 -8.91 -0.85 6.67
CA ILE A 74 -9.87 -1.97 6.59
C ILE A 74 -11.06 -1.73 7.53
N ALA A 75 -10.81 -1.32 8.77
CA ALA A 75 -11.87 -1.05 9.75
C ALA A 75 -12.77 0.10 9.29
N ASP A 76 -12.21 1.16 8.74
CA ASP A 76 -12.97 2.29 8.17
C ASP A 76 -13.80 1.86 6.96
N GLY A 77 -13.27 1.00 6.10
CA GLY A 77 -14.01 0.42 4.98
C GLY A 77 -15.21 -0.45 5.39
N LEU A 78 -15.17 -1.03 6.59
CA LEU A 78 -16.26 -1.85 7.13
C LEU A 78 -17.34 -1.04 7.87
N ARG A 79 -17.13 0.26 8.13
CA ARG A 79 -18.11 1.08 8.84
C ARG A 79 -19.37 1.32 7.99
N PRO A 80 -20.57 1.22 8.57
CA PRO A 80 -21.82 1.49 7.86
C PRO A 80 -21.88 2.90 7.26
N SER A 81 -21.24 3.89 7.89
CA SER A 81 -21.14 5.26 7.39
C SER A 81 -20.33 5.35 6.08
N THR A 82 -19.24 4.61 5.97
CA THR A 82 -18.42 4.56 4.76
C THR A 82 -19.20 3.94 3.59
N LEU A 83 -19.89 2.83 3.83
CA LEU A 83 -20.74 2.19 2.83
C LEU A 83 -21.87 3.12 2.38
N LEU A 84 -22.47 3.89 3.30
CA LEU A 84 -23.51 4.86 2.98
C LEU A 84 -22.94 6.01 2.13
N GLN A 85 -21.76 6.52 2.43
CA GLN A 85 -21.09 7.53 1.61
C GLN A 85 -20.80 7.01 0.21
N ILE A 86 -20.23 5.81 0.09
CA ILE A 86 -19.97 5.17 -1.20
C ILE A 86 -21.26 5.03 -1.99
N LYS A 87 -22.34 4.59 -1.35
CA LYS A 87 -23.65 4.46 -1.97
C LYS A 87 -24.18 5.80 -2.48
N ASN A 88 -24.04 6.86 -1.72
CA ASN A 88 -24.49 8.20 -2.13
C ASN A 88 -23.66 8.75 -3.29
N ILE A 89 -22.33 8.65 -3.23
CA ILE A 89 -21.44 9.09 -4.32
C ILE A 89 -21.70 8.30 -5.58
N SER A 90 -21.77 6.98 -5.51
CA SER A 90 -21.99 6.13 -6.67
C SER A 90 -23.38 6.35 -7.29
N ASN A 91 -24.42 6.49 -6.48
CA ASN A 91 -25.74 6.81 -6.98
C ASN A 91 -25.75 8.14 -7.76
N THR A 92 -25.18 9.20 -7.16
CA THR A 92 -25.08 10.51 -7.84
C THR A 92 -24.32 10.41 -9.16
N CYS A 93 -23.18 9.71 -9.20
CA CYS A 93 -22.40 9.55 -10.43
C CYS A 93 -23.15 8.73 -11.49
N PHE A 94 -23.86 7.67 -11.10
CA PHE A 94 -24.66 6.88 -12.03
C PHE A 94 -25.89 7.63 -12.53
N ASP A 95 -26.57 8.41 -11.69
CA ASP A 95 -27.73 9.21 -12.08
C ASP A 95 -27.32 10.31 -13.07
N LEU A 96 -26.19 10.99 -12.84
CA LEU A 96 -25.62 11.93 -13.81
C LEU A 96 -25.24 11.26 -15.13
N SER A 97 -24.70 10.03 -15.08
CA SER A 97 -24.39 9.26 -16.28
C SER A 97 -25.66 8.89 -17.05
N THR A 98 -26.71 8.47 -16.36
CA THR A 98 -28.03 8.18 -16.93
C THR A 98 -28.59 9.40 -17.66
N GLU A 99 -28.57 10.57 -17.03
CA GLU A 99 -29.05 11.83 -17.64
C GLU A 99 -28.23 12.20 -18.88
N LYS A 100 -26.87 12.12 -18.81
CA LYS A 100 -26.00 12.39 -19.97
C LYS A 100 -26.29 11.45 -21.13
N VAL A 101 -26.52 10.16 -20.88
CA VAL A 101 -26.87 9.17 -21.92
C VAL A 101 -28.21 9.48 -22.54
N CYS A 102 -29.22 9.84 -21.75
CA CYS A 102 -30.55 10.24 -22.28
C CYS A 102 -30.47 11.50 -23.16
N ARG A 103 -29.62 12.46 -22.79
CA ARG A 103 -29.35 13.64 -23.65
C ARG A 103 -28.69 13.25 -24.97
N ILE A 104 -27.77 12.27 -24.97
CA ILE A 104 -27.15 11.75 -26.22
C ILE A 104 -28.22 11.15 -27.12
N ILE A 105 -29.10 10.29 -26.59
CA ILE A 105 -30.18 9.68 -27.37
C ILE A 105 -31.09 10.77 -27.99
N LYS A 106 -31.52 11.72 -27.18
CA LYS A 106 -32.34 12.84 -27.63
C LYS A 106 -31.66 13.64 -28.74
N LYS A 107 -30.41 14.01 -28.55
CA LYS A 107 -29.64 14.77 -29.52
C LYS A 107 -29.46 14.05 -30.84
N VAL A 108 -29.13 12.75 -30.82
CA VAL A 108 -28.97 11.94 -32.05
C VAL A 108 -30.30 11.81 -32.81
N ARG A 109 -31.41 11.65 -32.09
CA ARG A 109 -32.73 11.58 -32.71
C ARG A 109 -33.18 12.92 -33.37
N GLU A 110 -32.92 14.05 -32.70
CA GLU A 110 -33.30 15.38 -33.17
C GLU A 110 -32.43 15.86 -34.34
N GLU A 111 -31.16 15.51 -34.37
CA GLU A 111 -30.23 15.94 -35.42
C GLU A 111 -30.35 15.15 -36.73
N ASN A 112 -31.25 14.15 -36.83
CA ASN A 112 -31.48 13.31 -38.02
C ASN A 112 -30.20 12.69 -38.64
N HIS A 113 -29.14 12.56 -37.87
CA HIS A 113 -27.83 12.04 -38.31
C HIS A 113 -27.79 10.51 -38.41
N ILE A 114 -28.92 9.86 -38.66
CA ILE A 114 -29.07 8.40 -38.71
C ILE A 114 -28.74 7.83 -40.09
N ALA A 115 -28.30 8.64 -41.04
CA ALA A 115 -28.01 8.20 -42.41
C ALA A 115 -26.91 7.14 -42.48
N ASP A 116 -25.86 7.28 -41.63
CA ASP A 116 -24.80 6.30 -41.51
C ASP A 116 -24.84 5.65 -40.13
N LYS A 117 -25.37 4.43 -40.09
CA LYS A 117 -25.55 3.66 -38.85
C LYS A 117 -24.23 3.27 -38.22
N GLU A 118 -23.23 2.91 -39.01
CA GLU A 118 -21.92 2.46 -38.47
C GLU A 118 -21.13 3.64 -37.89
N ALA A 119 -21.10 4.77 -38.58
CA ALA A 119 -20.48 5.99 -38.05
C ALA A 119 -21.14 6.47 -36.75
N THR A 120 -22.49 6.39 -36.70
CA THR A 120 -23.26 6.75 -35.50
C THR A 120 -22.95 5.81 -34.34
N LYS A 121 -22.85 4.51 -34.58
CA LYS A 121 -22.49 3.51 -33.58
C LYS A 121 -21.09 3.76 -32.98
N ILE A 122 -20.10 4.00 -33.83
CA ILE A 122 -18.76 4.32 -33.40
C ILE A 122 -18.74 5.58 -32.54
N LYS A 123 -19.45 6.64 -32.95
CA LYS A 123 -19.56 7.90 -32.23
C LYS A 123 -20.23 7.72 -30.85
N ILE A 124 -21.31 6.95 -30.78
CA ILE A 124 -22.02 6.63 -29.53
C ILE A 124 -21.03 5.90 -28.58
N ARG A 125 -20.33 4.87 -29.05
CA ARG A 125 -19.37 4.14 -28.22
C ARG A 125 -18.25 5.04 -27.71
N THR A 126 -17.70 5.91 -28.54
CA THR A 126 -16.67 6.87 -28.12
C THR A 126 -17.20 7.79 -27.01
N LEU A 127 -18.43 8.31 -27.16
CA LEU A 127 -19.05 9.15 -26.13
C LEU A 127 -19.28 8.39 -24.82
N LEU A 128 -19.68 7.12 -24.89
CA LEU A 128 -19.89 6.28 -23.72
C LEU A 128 -18.55 5.94 -23.01
N CYS A 129 -17.47 5.72 -23.76
CA CYS A 129 -16.13 5.55 -23.20
C CYS A 129 -15.71 6.80 -22.43
N ASN A 130 -15.85 7.99 -23.02
CA ASN A 130 -15.52 9.25 -22.35
C ASN A 130 -16.36 9.46 -21.08
N LEU A 131 -17.67 9.14 -21.11
CA LEU A 131 -18.51 9.19 -19.92
C LEU A 131 -18.09 8.20 -18.83
N HIS A 132 -17.59 7.04 -19.23
CA HIS A 132 -17.06 6.05 -18.31
C HIS A 132 -15.77 6.54 -17.65
N GLU A 133 -14.84 7.13 -18.40
CA GLU A 133 -13.61 7.74 -17.90
C GLU A 133 -13.90 8.92 -16.96
N ASP A 134 -14.81 9.82 -17.33
CA ASP A 134 -15.26 10.93 -16.49
C ASP A 134 -15.78 10.44 -15.13
N ARG A 135 -16.59 9.39 -15.14
CA ARG A 135 -17.11 8.76 -13.93
C ARG A 135 -16.00 8.13 -13.10
N ASN A 136 -15.07 7.41 -13.73
CA ASN A 136 -13.96 6.77 -13.06
C ASN A 136 -13.05 7.82 -12.40
N SER A 137 -12.79 8.95 -13.03
CA SER A 137 -12.07 10.06 -12.41
C SER A 137 -12.76 10.57 -11.13
N CYS A 138 -14.10 10.58 -11.08
CA CYS A 138 -14.84 10.87 -9.85
C CYS A 138 -14.65 9.78 -8.77
N PHE A 139 -14.62 8.52 -9.17
CA PHE A 139 -14.44 7.38 -8.29
C PHE A 139 -13.03 7.25 -7.73
N ASP A 140 -12.01 7.73 -8.45
CA ASP A 140 -10.61 7.70 -8.00
C ASP A 140 -10.35 8.57 -6.77
N SER A 141 -11.23 9.53 -6.49
CA SER A 141 -11.15 10.36 -5.28
C SER A 141 -11.52 9.62 -3.99
N THR A 142 -12.16 8.46 -4.09
CA THR A 142 -12.70 7.71 -2.95
C THR A 142 -12.08 6.32 -2.89
N ARG A 143 -11.63 5.92 -1.71
CA ARG A 143 -11.05 4.59 -1.47
C ARG A 143 -11.96 3.73 -0.60
N TYR A 144 -11.93 2.42 -0.87
CA TYR A 144 -12.61 1.40 -0.09
C TYR A 144 -11.75 0.14 -0.03
N ARG A 145 -11.47 -0.37 1.15
CA ARG A 145 -10.58 -1.52 1.38
C ARG A 145 -9.20 -1.38 0.68
N GLY A 146 -8.63 -0.17 0.73
CA GLY A 146 -7.32 0.13 0.13
C GLY A 146 -7.33 0.41 -1.38
N ASN A 147 -8.42 0.13 -2.09
CA ASN A 147 -8.57 0.34 -3.52
C ASN A 147 -9.42 1.58 -3.84
N THR A 148 -9.19 2.23 -4.98
CA THR A 148 -10.10 3.27 -5.48
C THR A 148 -11.42 2.64 -5.92
N LEU A 149 -12.52 3.40 -5.90
CA LEU A 149 -13.82 2.88 -6.35
C LEU A 149 -13.80 2.45 -7.83
N THR A 150 -12.91 3.00 -8.64
CA THR A 150 -12.69 2.58 -10.04
C THR A 150 -12.29 1.11 -10.15
N HIS A 151 -11.58 0.57 -9.14
CA HIS A 151 -11.22 -0.86 -9.11
C HIS A 151 -12.44 -1.79 -9.18
N TYR A 152 -13.58 -1.34 -8.66
CA TYR A 152 -14.84 -2.11 -8.63
C TYR A 152 -15.73 -1.87 -9.84
N THR A 153 -15.27 -1.11 -10.84
CA THR A 153 -16.01 -0.89 -12.09
C THR A 153 -15.70 -1.97 -13.13
N SER A 154 -16.57 -2.13 -14.12
CA SER A 154 -16.34 -3.06 -15.22
C SER A 154 -16.37 -2.34 -16.57
N PRO A 155 -15.44 -2.63 -17.50
CA PRO A 155 -15.51 -2.12 -18.87
C PRO A 155 -16.72 -2.66 -19.64
N GLU A 156 -17.26 -3.83 -19.27
CA GLU A 156 -18.45 -4.44 -19.87
C GLU A 156 -19.69 -3.57 -19.75
N TRP A 157 -19.75 -2.67 -18.76
CA TRP A 157 -20.86 -1.75 -18.58
C TRP A 157 -21.05 -0.81 -19.76
N ILE A 158 -19.97 -0.49 -20.48
CA ILE A 158 -20.02 0.31 -21.71
C ILE A 158 -20.82 -0.43 -22.77
N ASP A 159 -20.59 -1.73 -22.93
CA ASP A 159 -21.30 -2.57 -23.89
C ASP A 159 -22.79 -2.69 -23.55
N TRP A 160 -23.13 -2.87 -22.27
CA TRP A 160 -24.53 -2.92 -21.81
C TRP A 160 -25.27 -1.63 -22.12
N VAL A 161 -24.65 -0.48 -21.88
CA VAL A 161 -25.25 0.81 -22.17
C VAL A 161 -25.34 1.05 -23.69
N ALA A 162 -24.27 0.70 -24.44
CA ALA A 162 -24.22 0.86 -25.90
C ALA A 162 -25.34 0.09 -26.60
N GLU A 163 -25.61 -1.16 -26.20
CA GLU A 163 -26.68 -1.99 -26.76
C GLU A 163 -28.03 -1.32 -26.62
N VAL A 164 -28.32 -0.76 -25.44
CA VAL A 164 -29.60 -0.07 -25.20
C VAL A 164 -29.66 1.24 -25.96
N VAL A 165 -28.59 2.04 -25.97
CA VAL A 165 -28.55 3.32 -26.70
C VAL A 165 -28.69 3.11 -28.18
N GLU A 166 -27.99 2.13 -28.79
CA GLU A 166 -28.12 1.79 -30.21
C GLU A 166 -29.56 1.41 -30.58
N LYS A 167 -30.23 0.62 -29.74
CA LYS A 167 -31.60 0.23 -29.92
C LYS A 167 -32.55 1.43 -29.84
N GLU A 168 -32.37 2.28 -28.85
CA GLU A 168 -33.25 3.42 -28.60
C GLU A 168 -33.09 4.53 -29.63
N VAL A 169 -31.89 4.78 -30.14
CA VAL A 169 -31.61 5.80 -31.15
C VAL A 169 -32.41 5.53 -32.44
N TYR A 170 -32.61 4.26 -32.79
CA TYR A 170 -33.37 3.86 -34.01
C TYR A 170 -34.83 3.50 -33.72
N SER A 171 -35.27 3.61 -32.48
CA SER A 171 -36.64 3.32 -32.09
C SER A 171 -37.54 4.54 -32.36
N GLU A 172 -38.73 4.31 -32.87
CA GLU A 172 -39.79 5.32 -33.03
C GLU A 172 -40.49 5.70 -31.71
N GLN A 173 -40.04 5.10 -30.59
CA GLN A 173 -40.65 5.30 -29.27
C GLN A 173 -40.30 6.69 -28.72
N ASN A 174 -41.18 7.18 -27.82
CA ASN A 174 -40.95 8.47 -27.18
C ASN A 174 -39.71 8.48 -26.26
N ASN A 175 -39.19 9.68 -25.98
CA ASN A 175 -38.02 9.86 -25.15
C ASN A 175 -38.20 9.36 -23.69
N ALA A 176 -39.42 9.35 -23.16
CA ALA A 176 -39.72 8.86 -21.82
C ALA A 176 -39.43 7.35 -21.67
N ARG A 177 -39.80 6.58 -22.70
CA ARG A 177 -39.54 5.14 -22.72
C ARG A 177 -38.03 4.84 -22.89
N ALA A 178 -37.34 5.61 -23.71
CA ALA A 178 -35.89 5.51 -23.83
C ALA A 178 -35.20 5.80 -22.49
N PHE A 179 -35.68 6.81 -21.75
CA PHE A 179 -35.21 7.12 -20.41
C PHE A 179 -35.36 5.91 -19.48
N THR A 180 -36.55 5.31 -19.41
CA THR A 180 -36.82 4.14 -18.57
C THR A 180 -35.89 2.95 -18.90
N ASN A 181 -35.63 2.70 -20.19
CA ASN A 181 -34.73 1.61 -20.61
C ASN A 181 -33.28 1.88 -20.23
N VAL A 182 -32.80 3.12 -20.36
CA VAL A 182 -31.44 3.52 -19.87
C VAL A 182 -31.38 3.42 -18.37
N GLU A 183 -32.37 3.86 -17.63
CA GLU A 183 -32.43 3.75 -16.16
C GLU A 183 -32.38 2.29 -15.69
N ALA A 184 -33.05 1.37 -16.39
CA ALA A 184 -33.02 -0.04 -16.10
C ALA A 184 -31.59 -0.63 -16.24
N VAL A 185 -30.83 -0.23 -17.26
CA VAL A 185 -29.43 -0.66 -17.43
C VAL A 185 -28.55 -0.10 -16.34
N TYR A 186 -28.68 1.18 -15.99
CA TYR A 186 -27.92 1.76 -14.89
C TYR A 186 -28.29 1.17 -13.54
N SER A 187 -29.52 0.74 -13.34
CA SER A 187 -29.91 -0.02 -12.14
C SER A 187 -29.19 -1.37 -12.07
N ARG A 188 -29.05 -2.05 -13.20
CA ARG A 188 -28.24 -3.28 -13.29
C ARG A 188 -26.77 -3.01 -12.99
N ILE A 189 -26.19 -1.94 -13.54
CA ILE A 189 -24.80 -1.52 -13.29
C ILE A 189 -24.60 -1.21 -11.79
N LYS A 190 -25.53 -0.51 -11.15
CA LYS A 190 -25.48 -0.23 -9.71
C LYS A 190 -25.45 -1.52 -8.89
N LEU A 191 -26.28 -2.51 -9.25
CA LEU A 191 -26.29 -3.81 -8.56
C LEU A 191 -24.95 -4.56 -8.72
N ASP A 192 -24.40 -4.60 -9.94
CA ASP A 192 -23.12 -5.22 -10.21
C ASP A 192 -21.96 -4.52 -9.44
N PHE A 193 -21.99 -3.18 -9.40
CA PHE A 193 -21.03 -2.40 -8.64
C PHE A 193 -21.09 -2.73 -7.14
N TYR A 194 -22.28 -2.77 -6.55
CA TYR A 194 -22.43 -3.11 -5.13
C TYR A 194 -22.04 -4.56 -4.82
N HIS A 195 -22.30 -5.48 -5.74
CA HIS A 195 -21.84 -6.86 -5.60
C HIS A 195 -20.30 -6.95 -5.52
N ARG A 196 -19.61 -6.27 -6.44
CA ARG A 196 -18.14 -6.20 -6.46
C ARG A 196 -17.55 -5.51 -5.23
N LEU A 197 -18.26 -4.60 -4.59
CA LEU A 197 -17.84 -3.99 -3.32
C LEU A 197 -17.94 -4.95 -2.14
N THR A 198 -18.80 -5.97 -2.22
CA THR A 198 -19.04 -6.94 -1.14
C THR A 198 -18.22 -8.23 -1.27
N GLU A 199 -17.70 -8.51 -2.46
CA GLU A 199 -16.72 -9.58 -2.68
C GLU A 199 -15.35 -9.19 -2.10
#